data_d3360423bf3dc3a1f90087e5f786b52b
#
_entry.id   d3360423bf3dc3a1f90087e5f786b52b
#
_cell.length_a   1.000
_cell.length_b   1.000
_cell.length_c   1.000
_cell.angle_alpha   90.00
_cell.angle_beta   90.00
_cell.angle_gamma   90.00
#
_symmetry.space_group_name_H-M   'P 1'
#
loop_
_entity.id
_entity.type
_entity.pdbx_description
1 polymer ?
#
loop_
_entity_poly.entity_id
_entity_poly.type
_entity_poly.pdbx_seq_one_letter_code
_entity_poly.pdbx_strand_id
1 'polypeptide(L)'
;SPQVAVDCIRVNFEIPVLLTQAFLNETRSWKGERRVMNISSGAGRKSVPGWAMYCSTKAALDRFTAVTAEDQLGKPNPARLSAVAPGVVNTGMQGSIRASSKEDFPNVDRFIDLEKDGKLQSPEDTAKRLLNYLNSDEFGKEPISDIRNISVGD
;
A
#
# COMPACT_ATOMS: atom_id res chain seq x y z
N SER A 1 11.86 -18.59 7.36
CA SER A 1 12.44 -18.62 8.72
C SER A 1 11.73 -17.60 9.61
N PRO A 2 11.80 -17.74 10.96
CA PRO A 2 11.23 -16.75 11.90
C PRO A 2 11.73 -15.32 11.65
N GLN A 3 13.00 -15.16 11.26
CA GLN A 3 13.57 -13.85 10.96
C GLN A 3 12.89 -13.17 9.77
N VAL A 4 12.59 -13.91 8.71
CA VAL A 4 11.84 -13.37 7.53
C VAL A 4 10.46 -12.88 7.95
N ALA A 5 9.79 -13.57 8.87
CA ALA A 5 8.49 -13.12 9.39
C ALA A 5 8.62 -11.81 10.17
N VAL A 6 9.63 -11.68 11.04
CA VAL A 6 9.92 -10.46 11.80
C VAL A 6 10.22 -9.29 10.86
N ASP A 7 11.07 -9.50 9.84
CA ASP A 7 11.43 -8.47 8.87
C ASP A 7 10.23 -8.03 8.04
N CYS A 8 9.36 -8.98 7.67
CA CYS A 8 8.10 -8.67 6.98
C CYS A 8 7.18 -7.78 7.82
N ILE A 9 7.03 -8.07 9.12
CA ILE A 9 6.24 -7.25 10.05
C ILE A 9 6.85 -5.85 10.16
N ARG A 10 8.17 -5.76 10.37
CA ARG A 10 8.86 -4.48 10.51
C ARG A 10 8.70 -3.59 9.30
N VAL A 11 9.01 -4.11 8.12
CA VAL A 11 9.03 -3.30 6.90
C VAL A 11 7.62 -2.95 6.45
N ASN A 12 6.67 -3.88 6.51
CA ASN A 12 5.33 -3.67 5.96
C ASN A 12 4.33 -3.06 6.93
N PHE A 13 4.61 -3.07 8.24
CA PHE A 13 3.66 -2.58 9.24
C PHE A 13 4.30 -1.68 10.29
N GLU A 14 5.28 -2.15 11.07
CA GLU A 14 5.86 -1.39 12.18
C GLU A 14 6.41 -0.02 11.72
N ILE A 15 7.29 -0.02 10.71
CA ILE A 15 7.89 1.23 10.21
C ILE A 15 6.84 2.19 9.65
N PRO A 16 5.91 1.80 8.76
CA PRO A 16 4.83 2.68 8.32
C PRO A 16 3.99 3.26 9.46
N VAL A 17 3.67 2.48 10.48
CA VAL A 17 2.93 2.95 11.66
C VAL A 17 3.73 4.03 12.39
N LEU A 18 4.99 3.78 12.71
CA LEU A 18 5.86 4.71 13.43
C LEU A 18 6.05 6.02 12.64
N LEU A 19 6.28 5.93 11.33
CA LEU A 19 6.44 7.11 10.47
C LEU A 19 5.14 7.92 10.37
N THR A 20 4.00 7.25 10.24
CA THR A 20 2.69 7.91 10.22
C THR A 20 2.44 8.66 11.54
N GLN A 21 2.68 8.01 12.68
CA GLN A 21 2.49 8.63 13.99
C GLN A 21 3.44 9.80 14.21
N ALA A 22 4.72 9.65 13.86
CA ALA A 22 5.71 10.72 13.94
C ALA A 22 5.27 11.93 13.07
N PHE A 23 4.90 11.70 11.81
CA PHE A 23 4.40 12.76 10.93
C PHE A 23 3.19 13.47 11.53
N LEU A 24 2.20 12.75 12.02
CA LEU A 24 0.98 13.34 12.59
C LEU A 24 1.28 14.18 13.84
N ASN A 25 2.22 13.77 14.67
CA ASN A 25 2.64 14.50 15.87
C ASN A 25 3.43 15.77 15.52
N GLU A 26 4.46 15.64 14.70
CA GLU A 26 5.36 16.74 14.35
C GLU A 26 4.66 17.83 13.52
N THR A 27 3.64 17.45 12.73
CA THR A 27 2.92 18.40 11.88
C THR A 27 1.62 18.91 12.49
N ARG A 28 1.36 18.64 13.77
CA ARG A 28 0.10 19.03 14.44
C ARG A 28 -0.20 20.53 14.35
N SER A 29 0.83 21.38 14.42
CA SER A 29 0.72 22.84 14.36
C SER A 29 0.78 23.42 12.95
N TRP A 30 0.92 22.60 11.91
CA TRP A 30 0.96 23.09 10.53
C TRP A 30 -0.38 23.72 10.16
N LYS A 31 -0.33 24.77 9.33
CA LYS A 31 -1.53 25.44 8.80
C LYS A 31 -1.94 24.93 7.42
N GLY A 32 -1.06 24.19 6.74
CA GLY A 32 -1.30 23.60 5.44
C GLY A 32 -1.95 22.23 5.51
N GLU A 33 -2.31 21.69 4.36
CA GLU A 33 -2.82 20.34 4.24
C GLU A 33 -1.81 19.28 4.68
N ARG A 34 -2.31 18.26 5.32
CA ARG A 34 -1.53 17.12 5.82
C ARG A 34 -2.04 15.86 5.17
N ARG A 35 -1.20 15.18 4.42
CA ARG A 35 -1.57 13.98 3.66
C ARG A 35 -0.59 12.85 3.94
N VAL A 36 -1.10 11.64 4.19
CA VAL A 36 -0.30 10.42 4.41
C VAL A 36 -0.81 9.32 3.49
N MET A 37 0.02 8.88 2.58
CA MET A 37 -0.25 7.73 1.74
C MET A 37 0.56 6.52 2.23
N ASN A 38 -0.12 5.51 2.74
CA ASN A 38 0.48 4.23 3.05
C ASN A 38 0.36 3.29 1.84
N ILE A 39 1.48 2.77 1.33
CA ILE A 39 1.45 1.84 0.21
C ILE A 39 1.06 0.44 0.71
N SER A 40 -0.18 0.08 0.43
CA SER A 40 -0.77 -1.20 0.76
C SER A 40 -0.70 -2.19 -0.42
N SER A 41 -1.57 -3.17 -0.43
CA SER A 41 -1.67 -4.16 -1.49
C SER A 41 -3.08 -4.75 -1.55
N GLY A 42 -3.53 -5.14 -2.73
CA GLY A 42 -4.71 -5.99 -2.86
C GLY A 42 -4.62 -7.31 -2.10
N ALA A 43 -3.41 -7.76 -1.73
CA ALA A 43 -3.19 -8.94 -0.89
C ALA A 43 -3.65 -8.72 0.57
N GLY A 44 -3.74 -7.49 1.06
CA GLY A 44 -4.32 -7.18 2.37
C GLY A 44 -5.84 -7.38 2.43
N ARG A 45 -6.51 -7.54 1.28
CA ARG A 45 -7.99 -7.60 1.15
C ARG A 45 -8.50 -8.95 0.67
N LYS A 46 -7.61 -9.92 0.45
CA LYS A 46 -7.93 -11.28 0.01
C LYS A 46 -6.85 -12.26 0.45
N SER A 47 -7.22 -13.51 0.58
CA SER A 47 -6.26 -14.58 0.88
C SER A 47 -5.45 -14.94 -0.37
N VAL A 48 -4.13 -15.01 -0.21
CA VAL A 48 -3.20 -15.47 -1.25
C VAL A 48 -2.37 -16.62 -0.65
N PRO A 49 -2.57 -17.87 -1.09
CA PRO A 49 -1.77 -19.01 -0.62
C PRO A 49 -0.27 -18.76 -0.78
N GLY A 50 0.53 -19.09 0.22
CA GLY A 50 1.96 -18.83 0.29
C GLY A 50 2.34 -17.43 0.83
N TRP A 51 1.39 -16.49 0.96
CA TRP A 51 1.66 -15.10 1.37
C TRP A 51 1.05 -14.73 2.72
N ALA A 52 0.91 -15.66 3.64
CA ALA A 52 0.25 -15.40 4.93
C ALA A 52 0.78 -14.16 5.63
N MET A 53 2.10 -14.03 5.81
CA MET A 53 2.72 -12.88 6.47
C MET A 53 2.51 -11.57 5.71
N TYR A 54 2.69 -11.59 4.38
CA TYR A 54 2.48 -10.41 3.56
C TYR A 54 1.02 -9.94 3.58
N CYS A 55 0.06 -10.86 3.39
CA CYS A 55 -1.36 -10.55 3.47
C CYS A 55 -1.73 -9.96 4.85
N SER A 56 -1.26 -10.58 5.93
CA SER A 56 -1.55 -10.14 7.30
C SER A 56 -0.99 -8.74 7.58
N THR A 57 0.25 -8.46 7.17
CA THR A 57 0.87 -7.15 7.41
C THR A 57 0.19 -6.04 6.58
N LYS A 58 -0.21 -6.32 5.34
CA LYS A 58 -0.93 -5.35 4.51
C LYS A 58 -2.38 -5.14 4.98
N ALA A 59 -3.05 -6.18 5.49
CA ALA A 59 -4.36 -6.04 6.14
C ALA A 59 -4.28 -5.20 7.42
N ALA A 60 -3.24 -5.42 8.23
CA ALA A 60 -2.99 -4.62 9.43
C ALA A 60 -2.74 -3.14 9.07
N LEU A 61 -1.96 -2.86 8.01
CA LEU A 61 -1.71 -1.50 7.54
C LEU A 61 -2.98 -0.82 7.02
N ASP A 62 -3.83 -1.54 6.28
CA ASP A 62 -5.14 -1.05 5.83
C ASP A 62 -6.00 -0.67 7.06
N ARG A 63 -6.11 -1.55 8.05
CA ARG A 63 -6.90 -1.28 9.26
C ARG A 63 -6.34 -0.12 10.07
N PHE A 64 -5.04 -0.08 10.31
CA PHE A 64 -4.37 1.02 10.99
C PHE A 64 -4.66 2.35 10.31
N THR A 65 -4.51 2.41 8.98
CA THR A 65 -4.75 3.64 8.22
C THR A 65 -6.19 4.10 8.31
N ALA A 66 -7.16 3.17 8.19
CA ALA A 66 -8.59 3.50 8.28
C ALA A 66 -8.96 4.07 9.65
N VAL A 67 -8.55 3.43 10.74
CA VAL A 67 -8.83 3.91 12.09
C VAL A 67 -8.14 5.26 12.34
N THR A 68 -6.87 5.40 11.90
CA THR A 68 -6.15 6.67 12.05
C THR A 68 -6.81 7.81 11.27
N ALA A 69 -7.40 7.53 10.09
CA ALA A 69 -8.16 8.52 9.33
C ALA A 69 -9.42 8.97 10.09
N GLU A 70 -10.16 8.05 10.69
CA GLU A 70 -11.31 8.37 11.56
C GLU A 70 -10.87 9.19 12.77
N ASP A 71 -9.74 8.87 13.39
CA ASP A 71 -9.18 9.62 14.52
C ASP A 71 -8.78 11.07 14.15
N GLN A 72 -8.67 11.42 12.87
CA GLN A 72 -8.43 12.79 12.44
C GLN A 72 -9.73 13.62 12.36
N LEU A 73 -10.88 12.96 12.25
CA LEU A 73 -12.16 13.67 12.14
C LEU A 73 -12.39 14.57 13.37
N GLY A 74 -12.80 15.79 13.13
CA GLY A 74 -13.05 16.77 14.20
C GLY A 74 -11.80 17.43 14.80
N LYS A 75 -10.57 17.07 14.37
CA LYS A 75 -9.38 17.80 14.79
C LYS A 75 -9.29 19.17 14.11
N PRO A 76 -8.68 20.18 14.75
CA PRO A 76 -8.57 21.53 14.17
C PRO A 76 -7.83 21.56 12.82
N ASN A 77 -6.87 20.66 12.61
CA ASN A 77 -6.15 20.49 11.36
C ASN A 77 -6.05 19.00 11.04
N PRO A 78 -7.13 18.38 10.49
CA PRO A 78 -7.14 16.96 10.23
C PRO A 78 -6.18 16.58 9.10
N ALA A 79 -5.45 15.49 9.29
CA ALA A 79 -4.71 14.89 8.18
C ALA A 79 -5.64 13.99 7.36
N ARG A 80 -5.47 13.97 6.04
CA ARG A 80 -6.08 12.96 5.16
C ARG A 80 -5.15 11.76 5.06
N LEU A 81 -5.69 10.55 5.21
CA LEU A 81 -4.91 9.32 5.11
C LEU A 81 -5.57 8.35 4.14
N SER A 82 -4.76 7.64 3.37
CA SER A 82 -5.23 6.52 2.56
C SER A 82 -4.18 5.42 2.46
N ALA A 83 -4.61 4.17 2.67
CA ALA A 83 -3.85 2.97 2.33
C ALA A 83 -4.17 2.57 0.89
N VAL A 84 -3.20 2.73 -0.01
CA VAL A 84 -3.40 2.59 -1.44
C VAL A 84 -2.74 1.33 -1.97
N ALA A 85 -3.51 0.46 -2.63
CA ALA A 85 -2.97 -0.63 -3.42
C ALA A 85 -2.49 -0.09 -4.79
N PRO A 86 -1.19 -0.23 -5.14
CA PRO A 86 -0.63 0.36 -6.36
C PRO A 86 -0.89 -0.48 -7.63
N GLY A 87 -1.53 -1.63 -7.51
CA GLY A 87 -1.65 -2.60 -8.61
C GLY A 87 -0.45 -3.54 -8.68
N VAL A 88 -0.24 -4.18 -9.83
CA VAL A 88 0.89 -5.09 -10.07
C VAL A 88 1.96 -4.36 -10.85
N VAL A 89 3.00 -3.92 -10.14
CA VAL A 89 4.05 -3.06 -10.67
C VAL A 89 5.29 -3.89 -11.02
N ASN A 90 5.91 -3.66 -12.16
CA ASN A 90 7.10 -4.37 -12.61
C ASN A 90 8.34 -3.91 -11.82
N THR A 91 8.60 -4.58 -10.70
CA THR A 91 9.70 -4.30 -9.78
C THR A 91 10.53 -5.55 -9.54
N GLY A 92 11.67 -5.42 -8.85
CA GLY A 92 12.48 -6.55 -8.42
C GLY A 92 11.70 -7.61 -7.62
N MET A 93 10.68 -7.20 -6.84
CA MET A 93 9.78 -8.12 -6.14
C MET A 93 9.07 -9.07 -7.13
N GLN A 94 8.65 -8.59 -8.30
CA GLN A 94 8.02 -9.42 -9.33
C GLN A 94 8.97 -10.49 -9.85
N GLY A 95 10.25 -10.16 -10.04
CA GLY A 95 11.28 -11.14 -10.41
C GLY A 95 11.42 -12.24 -9.35
N SER A 96 11.46 -11.86 -8.06
CA SER A 96 11.53 -12.83 -6.96
C SER A 96 10.28 -13.71 -6.88
N ILE A 97 9.09 -13.16 -7.09
CA ILE A 97 7.83 -13.91 -7.12
C ILE A 97 7.86 -14.96 -8.26
N ARG A 98 8.23 -14.57 -9.47
CA ARG A 98 8.28 -15.46 -10.62
C ARG A 98 9.37 -16.55 -10.50
N ALA A 99 10.40 -16.31 -9.70
CA ALA A 99 11.45 -17.29 -9.40
C ALA A 99 11.04 -18.29 -8.30
N SER A 100 9.89 -18.10 -7.64
CA SER A 100 9.40 -19.02 -6.61
C SER A 100 8.95 -20.35 -7.21
N SER A 101 9.10 -21.44 -6.44
CA SER A 101 8.52 -22.72 -6.82
C SER A 101 7.00 -22.72 -6.68
N LYS A 102 6.28 -23.59 -7.43
CA LYS A 102 4.84 -23.78 -7.24
C LYS A 102 4.48 -24.34 -5.87
N GLU A 103 5.40 -25.07 -5.25
CA GLU A 103 5.24 -25.61 -3.91
C GLU A 103 5.18 -24.49 -2.86
N ASP A 104 6.09 -23.51 -2.97
CA ASP A 104 6.15 -22.37 -2.05
C ASP A 104 5.10 -21.30 -2.37
N PHE A 105 4.78 -21.12 -3.66
CA PHE A 105 3.81 -20.14 -4.12
C PHE A 105 2.93 -20.69 -5.25
N PRO A 106 1.79 -21.31 -4.93
CA PRO A 106 0.91 -21.95 -5.92
C PRO A 106 0.42 -21.04 -7.05
N ASN A 107 0.38 -19.73 -6.81
CA ASN A 107 -0.10 -18.73 -7.78
C ASN A 107 1.00 -18.16 -8.70
N VAL A 108 2.19 -18.74 -8.75
CA VAL A 108 3.33 -18.21 -9.52
C VAL A 108 3.01 -18.05 -11.02
N ASP A 109 2.28 -18.99 -11.61
CA ASP A 109 1.93 -18.95 -13.04
C ASP A 109 1.19 -17.67 -13.42
N ARG A 110 0.27 -17.21 -12.57
CA ARG A 110 -0.45 -15.95 -12.79
C ARG A 110 0.50 -14.76 -12.97
N PHE A 111 1.60 -14.71 -12.21
CA PHE A 111 2.56 -13.61 -12.29
C PHE A 111 3.48 -13.73 -13.50
N ILE A 112 3.76 -14.96 -13.92
CA ILE A 112 4.45 -15.24 -15.19
C ILE A 112 3.58 -14.79 -16.37
N ASP A 113 2.30 -15.12 -16.36
CA ASP A 113 1.36 -14.73 -17.42
C ASP A 113 1.17 -13.20 -17.48
N LEU A 114 1.08 -12.52 -16.34
CA LEU A 114 1.00 -11.04 -16.30
C LEU A 114 2.20 -10.37 -16.98
N GLU A 115 3.41 -10.94 -16.82
CA GLU A 115 4.60 -10.43 -17.52
C GLU A 115 4.55 -10.71 -19.01
N LYS A 116 4.26 -11.96 -19.41
CA LYS A 116 4.16 -12.37 -20.81
C LYS A 116 3.12 -11.55 -21.58
N ASP A 117 1.99 -11.26 -20.94
CA ASP A 117 0.89 -10.49 -21.53
C ASP A 117 1.14 -8.97 -21.50
N GLY A 118 2.26 -8.50 -20.99
CA GLY A 118 2.56 -7.06 -20.85
C GLY A 118 1.60 -6.32 -19.92
N LYS A 119 0.99 -7.01 -18.96
CA LYS A 119 -0.01 -6.45 -18.02
C LYS A 119 0.60 -5.85 -16.73
N LEU A 120 1.93 -5.90 -16.61
CA LEU A 120 2.62 -5.24 -15.50
C LEU A 120 2.70 -3.74 -15.77
N GLN A 121 2.37 -2.94 -14.76
CA GLN A 121 2.52 -1.48 -14.84
C GLN A 121 3.98 -1.09 -14.67
N SER A 122 4.41 -0.03 -15.37
CA SER A 122 5.75 0.52 -15.13
C SER A 122 5.82 1.18 -13.74
N PRO A 123 6.99 1.15 -13.06
CA PRO A 123 7.17 1.88 -11.81
C PRO A 123 6.91 3.37 -11.97
N GLU A 124 7.34 3.96 -13.09
CA GLU A 124 7.22 5.39 -13.40
C GLU A 124 5.75 5.81 -13.54
N ASP A 125 4.96 5.08 -14.34
CA ASP A 125 3.54 5.40 -14.52
C ASP A 125 2.75 5.18 -13.24
N THR A 126 3.09 4.13 -12.48
CA THR A 126 2.47 3.88 -11.17
C THR A 126 2.78 5.02 -10.21
N ALA A 127 4.03 5.46 -10.13
CA ALA A 127 4.43 6.56 -9.27
C ALA A 127 3.72 7.87 -9.66
N LYS A 128 3.66 8.20 -10.96
CA LYS A 128 2.93 9.36 -11.46
C LYS A 128 1.47 9.34 -11.03
N ARG A 129 0.78 8.22 -11.23
CA ARG A 129 -0.63 8.07 -10.81
C ARG A 129 -0.83 8.20 -9.30
N LEU A 130 0.06 7.60 -8.50
CA LEU A 130 0.01 7.72 -7.04
C LEU A 130 0.22 9.16 -6.59
N LEU A 131 1.17 9.89 -7.19
CA LEU A 131 1.42 11.30 -6.88
C LEU A 131 0.26 12.19 -7.32
N ASN A 132 -0.34 11.95 -8.49
CA ASN A 132 -1.52 12.67 -8.94
C ASN A 132 -2.69 12.44 -7.98
N TYR A 133 -2.90 11.20 -7.53
CA TYR A 133 -3.92 10.90 -6.51
C TYR A 133 -3.60 11.59 -5.18
N LEU A 134 -2.37 11.50 -4.69
CA LEU A 134 -1.95 12.16 -3.44
C LEU A 134 -2.25 13.67 -3.46
N ASN A 135 -2.09 14.32 -4.62
CA ASN A 135 -2.28 15.75 -4.79
C ASN A 135 -3.72 16.15 -5.17
N SER A 136 -4.59 15.19 -5.43
CA SER A 136 -5.99 15.46 -5.81
C SER A 136 -6.89 15.75 -4.61
N ASP A 137 -8.05 16.34 -4.87
CA ASP A 137 -9.11 16.55 -3.86
C ASP A 137 -9.79 15.23 -3.45
N GLU A 138 -9.64 14.18 -4.24
CA GLU A 138 -10.16 12.84 -3.95
C GLU A 138 -9.33 12.11 -2.88
N PHE A 139 -8.08 12.54 -2.65
CA PHE A 139 -7.18 11.86 -1.71
C PHE A 139 -7.76 11.84 -0.29
N GLY A 140 -7.82 10.65 0.29
CA GLY A 140 -8.28 10.44 1.67
C GLY A 140 -9.80 10.52 1.87
N LYS A 141 -10.61 10.66 0.81
CA LYS A 141 -12.07 10.45 0.91
C LYS A 141 -12.39 9.01 1.28
N GLU A 142 -11.63 8.08 0.71
CA GLU A 142 -11.64 6.67 1.07
C GLU A 142 -10.31 6.32 1.75
N PRO A 143 -10.33 5.86 3.02
CA PRO A 143 -9.10 5.53 3.75
C PRO A 143 -8.43 4.25 3.26
N ILE A 144 -9.13 3.44 2.47
CA ILE A 144 -8.62 2.23 1.83
C ILE A 144 -8.98 2.28 0.35
N SER A 145 -7.99 2.36 -0.53
CA SER A 145 -8.21 2.56 -1.95
C SER A 145 -7.30 1.70 -2.83
N ASP A 146 -7.66 1.61 -4.10
CA ASP A 146 -6.87 0.95 -5.14
C ASP A 146 -6.71 1.93 -6.30
N ILE A 147 -5.47 2.23 -6.67
CA ILE A 147 -5.17 3.25 -7.69
C ILE A 147 -5.81 2.94 -9.05
N ARG A 148 -6.10 1.67 -9.32
CA ARG A 148 -6.74 1.24 -10.57
C ARG A 148 -8.19 1.68 -10.68
N ASN A 149 -8.85 1.93 -9.54
CA ASN A 149 -10.26 2.33 -9.46
C ASN A 149 -10.44 3.84 -9.28
N ILE A 150 -9.34 4.59 -9.22
CA ILE A 150 -9.37 6.04 -9.01
C ILE A 150 -9.16 6.73 -10.35
N SER A 151 -10.11 7.57 -10.72
CA SER A 151 -9.97 8.49 -11.86
C SER A 151 -9.22 9.73 -11.38
N VAL A 152 -7.92 9.77 -11.59
CA VAL A 152 -7.13 10.99 -11.46
C VAL A 152 -6.86 11.51 -12.87
N GLY A 153 -7.15 12.79 -13.12
CA GLY A 153 -6.82 13.41 -14.40
C GLY A 153 -5.33 13.26 -14.72
N ASP A 154 -5.03 13.13 -16.00
CA ASP A 154 -3.67 13.03 -16.54
C ASP A 154 -2.85 14.30 -16.26
#